data_ad3b439d232098187a6ff3333781a580
#
_entry.id   ad3b439d232098187a6ff3333781a580
#
_cell.length_a   1.000
_cell.length_b   1.000
_cell.length_c   1.000
_cell.angle_alpha   90.00
_cell.angle_beta   90.00
_cell.angle_gamma   90.00
#
_symmetry.space_group_name_H-M   'P 1'
#
loop_
_entity.id
_entity.type
_entity.pdbx_description
1 polymer ?
#
loop_
_entity_poly.entity_id
_entity_poly.type
_entity_poly.pdbx_seq_one_letter_code
_entity_poly.pdbx_strand_id
1 'polypeptide(L)'
;MIFYIFFILLLAGAIGCATLISIADFRRRIIPDAYLFPLMLIGLILITFFGFPIDMRNAVIGATFGYAMSAIIGFAFDYFIRRHTPDATPPIGMGDIKLIGVGGLWLGTNGLALALITACITGAIWARAKNQKFIPFAPFFLLGGILSLITNVFLL
;
A
#
# COMPACT_ATOMS: atom_id res chain seq x y z
N MET A 1 7.82 -30.25 -2.72
CA MET A 1 9.10 -29.55 -2.64
C MET A 1 9.16 -28.35 -3.60
N ILE A 2 8.91 -28.49 -4.89
CA ILE A 2 8.94 -27.41 -5.90
C ILE A 2 7.96 -26.29 -5.56
N PHE A 3 6.74 -26.56 -5.13
CA PHE A 3 5.74 -25.56 -4.73
C PHE A 3 6.20 -24.68 -3.57
N TYR A 4 6.87 -25.23 -2.57
CA TYR A 4 7.41 -24.45 -1.45
C TYR A 4 8.55 -23.53 -1.86
N ILE A 5 9.42 -24.01 -2.75
CA ILE A 5 10.51 -23.19 -3.30
C ILE A 5 9.93 -22.02 -4.09
N PHE A 6 8.93 -22.28 -4.94
CA PHE A 6 8.25 -21.26 -5.73
C PHE A 6 7.55 -20.22 -4.84
N PHE A 7 6.86 -20.67 -3.79
CA PHE A 7 6.24 -19.78 -2.78
C PHE A 7 7.28 -18.85 -2.12
N ILE A 8 8.41 -19.42 -1.67
CA ILE A 8 9.47 -18.63 -1.02
C ILE A 8 10.09 -17.63 -1.98
N LEU A 9 10.31 -18.00 -3.25
CA LEU A 9 10.83 -17.09 -4.27
C LEU A 9 9.88 -15.93 -4.54
N LEU A 10 8.57 -16.19 -4.60
CA LEU A 10 7.56 -15.15 -4.76
C LEU A 10 7.55 -14.18 -3.56
N LEU A 11 7.61 -14.70 -2.33
CA LEU A 11 7.69 -13.86 -1.13
C LEU A 11 8.96 -13.02 -1.12
N ALA A 12 10.10 -13.59 -1.48
CA ALA A 12 11.35 -12.84 -1.58
C ALA A 12 11.26 -11.72 -2.62
N GLY A 13 10.64 -12.00 -3.78
CA GLY A 13 10.35 -11.02 -4.82
C GLY A 13 9.44 -9.88 -4.31
N ALA A 14 8.38 -10.23 -3.58
CA ALA A 14 7.47 -9.25 -2.98
C ALA A 14 8.19 -8.33 -1.99
N ILE A 15 9.00 -8.89 -1.10
CA ILE A 15 9.83 -8.14 -0.14
C ILE A 15 10.79 -7.21 -0.90
N GLY A 16 11.44 -7.71 -1.96
CA GLY A 16 12.30 -6.92 -2.82
C GLY A 16 11.57 -5.73 -3.44
N CYS A 17 10.40 -5.95 -4.05
CA CYS A 17 9.59 -4.87 -4.62
C CYS A 17 9.16 -3.85 -3.55
N ALA A 18 8.67 -4.31 -2.39
CA ALA A 18 8.25 -3.45 -1.29
C ALA A 18 9.40 -2.58 -0.76
N THR A 19 10.60 -3.16 -0.60
CA THR A 19 11.77 -2.40 -0.17
C THR A 19 12.21 -1.36 -1.20
N LEU A 20 12.20 -1.71 -2.49
CA LEU A 20 12.54 -0.77 -3.57
C LEU A 20 11.53 0.39 -3.68
N ILE A 21 10.23 0.11 -3.52
CA ILE A 21 9.18 1.14 -3.43
C ILE A 21 9.45 2.07 -2.25
N SER A 22 9.73 1.53 -1.06
CA SER A 22 10.04 2.34 0.13
C SER A 22 11.26 3.23 -0.07
N ILE A 23 12.35 2.70 -0.65
CA ILE A 23 13.57 3.46 -0.93
C ILE A 23 13.31 4.56 -1.95
N ALA A 24 12.56 4.26 -3.01
CA ALA A 24 12.24 5.22 -4.06
C ALA A 24 11.37 6.37 -3.51
N ASP A 25 10.35 6.05 -2.71
CA ASP A 25 9.49 7.04 -2.07
C ASP A 25 10.26 7.88 -1.04
N PHE A 26 11.12 7.25 -0.25
CA PHE A 26 11.93 7.96 0.74
C PHE A 26 12.91 8.96 0.10
N ARG A 27 13.51 8.59 -1.05
CA ARG A 27 14.51 9.41 -1.74
C ARG A 27 13.92 10.42 -2.70
N ARG A 28 12.90 10.02 -3.47
CA ARG A 28 12.40 10.77 -4.62
C ARG A 28 10.94 11.19 -4.50
N ARG A 29 10.22 10.72 -3.48
CA ARG A 29 8.77 10.95 -3.30
C ARG A 29 7.96 10.45 -4.50
N ILE A 30 8.38 9.35 -5.09
CA ILE A 30 7.75 8.72 -6.25
C ILE A 30 7.61 7.23 -5.97
N ILE A 31 6.45 6.69 -6.30
CA ILE A 31 6.18 5.25 -6.28
C ILE A 31 6.29 4.73 -7.71
N PRO A 32 7.38 4.02 -8.07
CA PRO A 32 7.58 3.56 -9.44
C PRO A 32 6.64 2.39 -9.76
N ASP A 33 5.90 2.51 -10.86
CA ASP A 33 5.05 1.44 -11.37
C ASP A 33 5.85 0.16 -11.69
N ALA A 34 7.13 0.30 -12.05
CA ALA A 34 8.04 -0.81 -12.32
C ALA A 34 8.20 -1.81 -11.15
N TYR A 35 8.00 -1.36 -9.91
CA TYR A 35 8.04 -2.23 -8.72
C TYR A 35 6.63 -2.52 -8.20
N LEU A 36 5.69 -1.61 -8.43
CA LEU A 36 4.32 -1.75 -7.95
C LEU A 36 3.55 -2.84 -8.70
N PHE A 37 3.68 -2.89 -10.04
CA PHE A 37 3.03 -3.94 -10.84
C PHE A 37 3.54 -5.35 -10.53
N PRO A 38 4.86 -5.61 -10.45
CA PRO A 38 5.33 -6.92 -9.99
C PRO A 38 4.83 -7.29 -8.59
N LEU A 39 4.78 -6.35 -7.65
CA LEU A 39 4.23 -6.59 -6.31
C LEU A 39 2.76 -7.01 -6.37
N MET A 40 1.95 -6.36 -7.22
CA MET A 40 0.56 -6.72 -7.46
C MET A 40 0.44 -8.12 -8.07
N LEU A 41 1.22 -8.42 -9.12
CA LEU A 41 1.18 -9.72 -9.80
C LEU A 41 1.59 -10.87 -8.88
N ILE A 42 2.64 -10.68 -8.09
CA ILE A 42 3.07 -11.66 -7.08
C ILE A 42 1.94 -11.92 -6.08
N GLY A 43 1.27 -10.86 -5.60
CA GLY A 43 0.12 -10.98 -4.71
C GLY A 43 -1.00 -11.81 -5.33
N LEU A 44 -1.37 -11.52 -6.58
CA LEU A 44 -2.39 -12.27 -7.31
C LEU A 44 -2.02 -13.76 -7.46
N ILE A 45 -0.77 -14.08 -7.78
CA ILE A 45 -0.30 -15.46 -7.89
C ILE A 45 -0.38 -16.16 -6.54
N LEU A 46 0.10 -15.53 -5.46
CA LEU A 46 0.06 -16.10 -4.12
C LEU A 46 -1.37 -16.35 -3.64
N ILE A 47 -2.28 -15.42 -3.88
CA ILE A 47 -3.69 -15.54 -3.49
C ILE A 47 -4.38 -16.64 -4.30
N THR A 48 -4.14 -16.68 -5.62
CA THR A 48 -4.81 -17.64 -6.53
C THR A 48 -4.36 -19.07 -6.30
N PHE A 49 -3.07 -19.30 -6.15
CA PHE A 49 -2.50 -20.65 -6.10
C PHE A 49 -2.22 -21.17 -4.69
N PHE A 50 -2.04 -20.29 -3.73
CA PHE A 50 -1.67 -20.65 -2.35
C PHE A 50 -2.69 -20.20 -1.31
N GLY A 51 -3.69 -19.39 -1.67
CA GLY A 51 -4.65 -18.82 -0.72
C GLY A 51 -3.98 -17.92 0.34
N PHE A 52 -2.84 -17.31 0.01
CA PHE A 52 -2.03 -16.54 0.95
C PHE A 52 -1.85 -15.09 0.45
N PRO A 53 -1.87 -14.10 1.32
CA PRO A 53 -2.13 -14.11 2.78
C PRO A 53 -3.61 -14.16 3.16
N ILE A 54 -4.50 -13.94 2.21
CA ILE A 54 -5.96 -13.89 2.37
C ILE A 54 -6.64 -14.59 1.20
N ASP A 55 -7.93 -14.87 1.33
CA ASP A 55 -8.72 -15.43 0.23
C ASP A 55 -8.96 -14.42 -0.90
N MET A 56 -9.21 -14.92 -2.11
CA MET A 56 -9.41 -14.11 -3.32
C MET A 56 -10.55 -13.09 -3.16
N ARG A 57 -11.65 -13.46 -2.49
CA ARG A 57 -12.79 -12.57 -2.30
C ARG A 57 -12.40 -11.33 -1.50
N ASN A 58 -11.74 -11.52 -0.36
CA ASN A 58 -11.29 -10.43 0.50
C ASN A 58 -10.21 -9.57 -0.18
N ALA A 59 -9.35 -10.20 -0.98
CA ALA A 59 -8.33 -9.51 -1.77
C ALA A 59 -8.95 -8.56 -2.81
N VAL A 60 -9.93 -9.04 -3.58
CA VAL A 60 -10.62 -8.24 -4.60
C VAL A 60 -11.42 -7.09 -3.95
N ILE A 61 -12.15 -7.38 -2.87
CA ILE A 61 -12.90 -6.35 -2.13
C ILE A 61 -11.95 -5.31 -1.57
N GLY A 62 -10.85 -5.74 -0.94
CA GLY A 62 -9.83 -4.84 -0.36
C GLY A 62 -9.17 -3.95 -1.41
N ALA A 63 -8.75 -4.53 -2.54
CA ALA A 63 -8.16 -3.78 -3.65
C ALA A 63 -9.12 -2.74 -4.23
N THR A 64 -10.35 -3.16 -4.51
CA THR A 64 -11.38 -2.28 -5.09
C THR A 64 -11.76 -1.16 -4.13
N PHE A 65 -11.98 -1.51 -2.87
CA PHE A 65 -12.31 -0.53 -1.83
C PHE A 65 -11.17 0.47 -1.62
N GLY A 66 -9.93 -0.01 -1.47
CA GLY A 66 -8.77 0.84 -1.27
C GLY A 66 -8.54 1.80 -2.43
N TYR A 67 -8.57 1.29 -3.67
CA TYR A 67 -8.40 2.12 -4.85
C TYR A 67 -9.53 3.12 -5.01
N ALA A 68 -10.80 2.68 -4.91
CA ALA A 68 -11.95 3.54 -5.09
C ALA A 68 -12.02 4.66 -4.04
N MET A 69 -11.83 4.33 -2.76
CA MET A 69 -11.87 5.33 -1.68
C MET A 69 -10.77 6.38 -1.84
N SER A 70 -9.54 5.96 -2.09
CA SER A 70 -8.44 6.91 -2.29
C SER A 70 -8.59 7.75 -3.55
N ALA A 71 -9.11 7.17 -4.66
CA ALA A 71 -9.40 7.89 -5.88
C ALA A 71 -10.54 8.91 -5.69
N ILE A 72 -11.60 8.55 -4.96
CA ILE A 72 -12.72 9.46 -4.66
C ILE A 72 -12.22 10.64 -3.82
N ILE A 73 -11.37 10.40 -2.83
CA ILE A 73 -10.77 11.48 -2.01
C ILE A 73 -9.94 12.42 -2.89
N GLY A 74 -9.10 11.87 -3.77
CA GLY A 74 -8.30 12.67 -4.72
C GLY A 74 -9.16 13.49 -5.66
N PHE A 75 -10.19 12.88 -6.26
CA PHE A 75 -11.13 13.53 -7.15
C PHE A 75 -11.96 14.62 -6.45
N ALA A 76 -12.47 14.33 -5.26
CA ALA A 76 -13.23 15.30 -4.47
C ALA A 76 -12.36 16.52 -4.11
N PHE A 77 -11.09 16.31 -3.76
CA PHE A 77 -10.16 17.40 -3.51
C PHE A 77 -9.95 18.27 -4.75
N ASP A 78 -9.70 17.65 -5.91
CA ASP A 78 -9.51 18.39 -7.17
C ASP A 78 -10.79 19.18 -7.53
N TYR A 79 -11.97 18.60 -7.35
CA TYR A 79 -13.23 19.24 -7.67
C TYR A 79 -13.56 20.42 -6.74
N PHE A 80 -13.43 20.25 -5.40
CA PHE A 80 -13.89 21.26 -4.44
C PHE A 80 -12.82 22.29 -4.09
N ILE A 81 -11.56 21.92 -4.00
CA ILE A 81 -10.50 22.79 -3.49
C ILE A 81 -9.69 23.40 -4.63
N ARG A 82 -9.20 22.58 -5.56
CA ARG A 82 -8.37 23.05 -6.66
C ARG A 82 -9.10 23.97 -7.63
N ARG A 83 -10.42 23.86 -7.69
CA ARG A 83 -11.27 24.80 -8.46
C ARG A 83 -11.20 26.22 -7.93
N HIS A 84 -10.97 26.41 -6.62
CA HIS A 84 -10.88 27.73 -5.97
C HIS A 84 -9.41 28.15 -5.73
N THR A 85 -8.50 27.22 -5.63
CA THR A 85 -7.06 27.41 -5.42
C THR A 85 -6.28 26.48 -6.38
N PRO A 86 -5.98 26.95 -7.63
CA PRO A 86 -5.33 26.13 -8.65
C PRO A 86 -3.97 25.56 -8.24
N ASP A 87 -3.25 26.28 -7.37
CA ASP A 87 -1.91 25.90 -6.90
C ASP A 87 -1.92 24.95 -5.69
N ALA A 88 -3.11 24.52 -5.24
CA ALA A 88 -3.20 23.58 -4.11
C ALA A 88 -2.63 22.21 -4.51
N THR A 89 -1.70 21.72 -3.70
CA THR A 89 -1.14 20.37 -3.91
C THR A 89 -2.15 19.30 -3.48
N PRO A 90 -2.36 18.24 -4.29
CA PRO A 90 -3.29 17.16 -3.92
C PRO A 90 -2.82 16.46 -2.65
N PRO A 91 -3.77 16.05 -1.75
CA PRO A 91 -3.45 15.41 -0.48
C PRO A 91 -2.91 13.99 -0.68
N ILE A 92 -3.26 13.35 -1.80
CA ILE A 92 -2.86 11.99 -2.13
C ILE A 92 -2.30 11.97 -3.54
N GLY A 93 -1.09 11.45 -3.70
CA GLY A 93 -0.46 11.27 -5.01
C GLY A 93 -1.07 10.08 -5.78
N MET A 94 -0.98 10.11 -7.11
CA MET A 94 -1.45 8.99 -7.94
C MET A 94 -0.74 7.67 -7.60
N GLY A 95 0.54 7.73 -7.22
CA GLY A 95 1.30 6.56 -6.77
C GLY A 95 0.75 5.97 -5.48
N ASP A 96 0.37 6.84 -4.53
CA ASP A 96 -0.22 6.43 -3.25
C ASP A 96 -1.57 5.73 -3.46
N ILE A 97 -2.43 6.26 -4.36
CA ILE A 97 -3.71 5.64 -4.71
C ILE A 97 -3.50 4.21 -5.23
N LYS A 98 -2.56 4.03 -6.15
CA LYS A 98 -2.21 2.70 -6.69
C LYS A 98 -1.65 1.78 -5.59
N LEU A 99 -0.76 2.29 -4.75
CA LEU A 99 -0.18 1.52 -3.64
C LEU A 99 -1.25 1.09 -2.62
N ILE A 100 -2.22 1.96 -2.30
CA ILE A 100 -3.35 1.62 -1.43
C ILE A 100 -4.20 0.51 -2.06
N GLY A 101 -4.45 0.55 -3.37
CA GLY A 101 -5.14 -0.52 -4.10
C GLY A 101 -4.39 -1.85 -4.03
N VAL A 102 -3.07 -1.84 -4.29
CA VAL A 102 -2.22 -3.03 -4.16
C VAL A 102 -2.16 -3.52 -2.72
N GLY A 103 -2.06 -2.61 -1.74
CA GLY A 103 -2.12 -2.96 -0.32
C GLY A 103 -3.44 -3.62 0.06
N GLY A 104 -4.57 -3.13 -0.48
CA GLY A 104 -5.88 -3.75 -0.30
C GLY A 104 -5.95 -5.17 -0.85
N LEU A 105 -5.27 -5.45 -1.98
CA LEU A 105 -5.14 -6.79 -2.53
C LEU A 105 -4.45 -7.76 -1.55
N TRP A 106 -3.37 -7.31 -0.91
CA TRP A 106 -2.58 -8.12 0.02
C TRP A 106 -3.21 -8.28 1.40
N LEU A 107 -3.94 -7.28 1.88
CA LEU A 107 -4.36 -7.16 3.27
C LEU A 107 -5.87 -7.32 3.48
N GLY A 108 -6.67 -7.23 2.41
CA GLY A 108 -8.11 -7.11 2.53
C GLY A 108 -8.53 -5.76 3.14
N THR A 109 -9.82 -5.58 3.38
CA THR A 109 -10.35 -4.30 3.91
C THR A 109 -9.90 -4.02 5.34
N ASN A 110 -9.94 -5.01 6.22
CA ASN A 110 -9.57 -4.84 7.63
C ASN A 110 -8.07 -4.58 7.80
N GLY A 111 -7.26 -5.37 7.10
CA GLY A 111 -5.80 -5.20 7.13
C GLY A 111 -5.36 -3.88 6.49
N LEU A 112 -6.04 -3.46 5.41
CA LEU A 112 -5.80 -2.17 4.78
C LEU A 112 -6.11 -1.01 5.74
N ALA A 113 -7.22 -1.08 6.48
CA ALA A 113 -7.56 -0.08 7.48
C ALA A 113 -6.49 0.04 8.57
N LEU A 114 -6.02 -1.10 9.10
CA LEU A 114 -4.92 -1.13 10.07
C LEU A 114 -3.62 -0.54 9.49
N ALA A 115 -3.28 -0.89 8.25
CA ALA A 115 -2.10 -0.36 7.58
C ALA A 115 -2.17 1.16 7.39
N LEU A 116 -3.33 1.69 6.99
CA LEU A 116 -3.54 3.14 6.83
C LEU A 116 -3.47 3.88 8.17
N ILE A 117 -4.12 3.37 9.22
CA ILE A 117 -4.07 3.97 10.56
C ILE A 117 -2.61 4.01 11.04
N THR A 118 -1.89 2.90 10.92
CA THR A 118 -0.48 2.83 11.31
C THR A 118 0.38 3.81 10.51
N ALA A 119 0.16 3.89 9.19
CA ALA A 119 0.87 4.82 8.32
C ALA A 119 0.62 6.29 8.73
N CYS A 120 -0.61 6.65 9.02
CA CYS A 120 -0.96 8.00 9.47
C CYS A 120 -0.29 8.35 10.81
N ILE A 121 -0.33 7.44 11.79
CA ILE A 121 0.26 7.68 13.11
C ILE A 121 1.78 7.78 13.01
N THR A 122 2.42 6.78 12.42
CA THR A 122 3.89 6.73 12.31
C THR A 122 4.45 7.83 11.42
N GLY A 123 3.77 8.12 10.31
CA GLY A 123 4.10 9.23 9.42
C GLY A 123 3.98 10.59 10.10
N ALA A 124 2.91 10.81 10.87
CA ALA A 124 2.72 12.07 11.63
C ALA A 124 3.81 12.26 12.71
N ILE A 125 4.16 11.19 13.44
CA ILE A 125 5.25 11.22 14.43
C ILE A 125 6.58 11.56 13.75
N TRP A 126 6.86 10.90 12.62
CA TRP A 126 8.09 11.14 11.86
C TRP A 126 8.17 12.57 11.31
N ALA A 127 7.07 13.09 10.72
CA ALA A 127 6.99 14.45 10.21
C ALA A 127 7.28 15.49 11.30
N ARG A 128 6.70 15.27 12.49
CA ARG A 128 6.91 16.15 13.64
C ARG A 128 8.35 16.10 14.14
N ALA A 129 8.95 14.90 14.21
CA ALA A 129 10.33 14.72 14.66
C ALA A 129 11.36 15.33 13.68
N LYS A 130 11.08 15.29 12.39
CA LYS A 130 11.96 15.81 11.33
C LYS A 130 11.61 17.23 10.86
N ASN A 131 10.54 17.82 11.39
CA ASN A 131 10.01 19.14 11.00
C ASN A 131 9.80 19.25 9.47
N GLN A 132 9.28 18.19 8.84
CA GLN A 132 9.05 18.12 7.39
C GLN A 132 7.56 18.18 7.07
N LYS A 133 7.22 18.98 6.03
CA LYS A 133 5.84 19.09 5.53
C LYS A 133 5.38 17.87 4.72
N PHE A 134 6.30 17.22 4.01
CA PHE A 134 5.99 16.09 3.13
C PHE A 134 6.50 14.79 3.74
N ILE A 135 5.60 13.82 3.89
CA ILE A 135 5.87 12.52 4.50
C ILE A 135 6.03 11.49 3.38
N PRO A 136 7.07 10.65 3.37
CA PRO A 136 7.10 9.49 2.47
C PRO A 136 6.03 8.50 2.93
N PHE A 137 5.02 8.26 2.08
CA PHE A 137 3.86 7.44 2.48
C PHE A 137 4.19 5.95 2.48
N ALA A 138 4.87 5.47 1.42
CA ALA A 138 5.09 4.04 1.20
C ALA A 138 5.79 3.31 2.35
N PRO A 139 6.89 3.80 2.96
CA PRO A 139 7.56 3.07 4.03
C PRO A 139 6.68 2.90 5.26
N PHE A 140 5.88 3.92 5.62
CA PHE A 140 4.98 3.83 6.77
C PHE A 140 3.77 2.94 6.49
N PHE A 141 3.25 2.98 5.26
CA PHE A 141 2.17 2.11 4.82
C PHE A 141 2.61 0.63 4.79
N LEU A 142 3.81 0.35 4.29
CA LEU A 142 4.35 -1.01 4.28
C LEU A 142 4.65 -1.54 5.68
N LEU A 143 5.12 -0.70 6.61
CA LEU A 143 5.23 -1.07 8.02
C LEU A 143 3.87 -1.48 8.61
N GLY A 144 2.83 -0.70 8.35
CA GLY A 144 1.47 -1.03 8.76
C GLY A 144 0.94 -2.30 8.10
N GLY A 145 1.30 -2.53 6.83
CA GLY A 145 0.99 -3.77 6.11
C GLY A 145 1.63 -5.01 6.75
N ILE A 146 2.91 -4.93 7.11
CA ILE A 146 3.60 -6.01 7.81
C ILE A 146 2.94 -6.28 9.17
N LEU A 147 2.63 -5.24 9.94
CA LEU A 147 1.92 -5.38 11.21
C LEU A 147 0.57 -6.07 11.02
N SER A 148 -0.18 -5.69 9.98
CA SER A 148 -1.46 -6.33 9.64
C SER A 148 -1.31 -7.81 9.26
N LEU A 149 -0.29 -8.16 8.49
CA LEU A 149 -0.01 -9.57 8.15
C LEU A 149 0.33 -10.39 9.40
N ILE A 150 1.13 -9.83 10.30
CA ILE A 150 1.46 -10.48 11.58
C ILE A 150 0.20 -10.68 12.42
N THR A 151 -0.64 -9.66 12.56
CA THR A 151 -1.88 -9.78 13.36
C THR A 151 -2.84 -10.81 12.76
N ASN A 152 -2.95 -10.91 11.43
CA ASN A 152 -3.76 -11.95 10.79
C ASN A 152 -3.25 -13.37 11.06
N VAL A 153 -1.94 -13.58 11.10
CA VAL A 153 -1.33 -14.89 11.37
C VAL A 153 -1.50 -15.32 12.84
N PHE A 154 -1.47 -14.36 13.78
CA PHE A 154 -1.53 -14.67 15.22
C PHE A 154 -2.94 -14.62 15.83
N LEU A 155 -3.92 -14.01 15.15
CA LEU A 155 -5.29 -13.86 15.66
C LEU A 155 -6.31 -14.78 14.96
N LEU A 156 -5.91 -15.52 13.93
CA LEU A 156 -6.66 -16.60 13.28
C LEU A 156 -6.01 -17.95 13.55
#